data_7593c24536d8cd06267ba72fd0d29a60
#
_entry.id   7593c24536d8cd06267ba72fd0d29a60
#
_cell.length_a   1.000
_cell.length_b   1.000
_cell.length_c   1.000
_cell.angle_alpha   90.00
_cell.angle_beta   90.00
_cell.angle_gamma   90.00
#
_symmetry.space_group_name_H-M   'P 1'
#
loop_
_entity.id
_entity.type
_entity.pdbx_description
1 polymer ?
#
loop_
_entity_poly.entity_id
_entity_poly.type
_entity_poly.pdbx_seq_one_letter_code
_entity_poly.pdbx_strand_id
1 'polypeptide(L)'
;MTTAAAAWFAVVFFLLPGFLVAWVAGLRVPAAVTTALPVTFGVIGVSSWMWGVTSAPFNLWTFGVSMVLALAVAGGWRYAFARKARRGGDVPWHRALFPGKVEWTHWGIPFVGVAVAAWMAVTDRLSWLAQMPNGADNIVQGWDSQWHANAVRFVMETGVASSTRMGELQNFETHARLFYPSGFHAGVALFAEAAGLEPIRAVNIASTVLPAVALPLTMV
;
A
#
# COMPACT_ATOMS: atom_id res chain seq x y z
N MET A 1 -3.48 18.83 7.21
CA MET A 1 -2.88 17.84 8.14
C MET A 1 -1.39 18.17 8.30
N THR A 2 -0.81 18.01 9.52
CA THR A 2 0.64 18.18 9.72
C THR A 2 1.43 17.06 9.03
N THR A 3 2.71 17.31 8.67
CA THR A 3 3.56 16.32 8.00
C THR A 3 3.73 15.06 8.85
N ALA A 4 3.90 15.19 10.17
CA ALA A 4 3.99 14.05 11.08
C ALA A 4 2.69 13.23 11.12
N ALA A 5 1.52 13.89 11.21
CA ALA A 5 0.24 13.20 11.16
C ALA A 5 0.02 12.48 9.82
N ALA A 6 0.44 13.09 8.72
CA ALA A 6 0.38 12.49 7.40
C ALA A 6 1.30 11.27 7.28
N ALA A 7 2.50 11.30 7.88
CA ALA A 7 3.40 10.15 7.90
C ALA A 7 2.81 8.96 8.69
N TRP A 8 2.23 9.21 9.87
CA TRP A 8 1.53 8.17 10.62
C TRP A 8 0.31 7.62 9.87
N PHE A 9 -0.46 8.51 9.25
CA PHE A 9 -1.59 8.08 8.42
C PHE A 9 -1.11 7.23 7.25
N ALA A 10 0.03 7.58 6.61
CA ALA A 10 0.61 6.78 5.53
C ALA A 10 0.96 5.35 6.00
N VAL A 11 1.57 5.19 7.20
CA VAL A 11 1.84 3.85 7.75
C VAL A 11 0.57 3.02 7.81
N VAL A 12 -0.50 3.57 8.38
CA VAL A 12 -1.78 2.86 8.50
C VAL A 12 -2.39 2.62 7.12
N PHE A 13 -2.41 3.63 6.26
CA PHE A 13 -3.01 3.58 4.93
C PHE A 13 -2.38 2.48 4.06
N PHE A 14 -1.05 2.37 4.06
CA PHE A 14 -0.36 1.38 3.24
C PHE A 14 -0.30 -0.03 3.86
N LEU A 15 -0.42 -0.16 5.18
CA LEU A 15 -0.38 -1.48 5.82
C LEU A 15 -1.77 -2.10 6.02
N LEU A 16 -2.77 -1.30 6.42
CA LEU A 16 -4.08 -1.81 6.82
C LEU A 16 -4.80 -2.62 5.73
N PRO A 17 -4.86 -2.19 4.45
CA PRO A 17 -5.56 -2.93 3.42
C PRO A 17 -5.02 -4.35 3.25
N GLY A 18 -3.72 -4.49 3.09
CA GLY A 18 -3.08 -5.80 2.90
C GLY A 18 -3.10 -6.65 4.16
N PHE A 19 -2.96 -6.04 5.34
CA PHE A 19 -3.15 -6.72 6.61
C PHE A 19 -4.54 -7.36 6.69
N LEU A 20 -5.59 -6.62 6.38
CA LEU A 20 -6.96 -7.13 6.42
C LEU A 20 -7.16 -8.30 5.45
N VAL A 21 -6.67 -8.18 4.21
CA VAL A 21 -6.76 -9.27 3.22
C VAL A 21 -5.99 -10.50 3.69
N ALA A 22 -4.76 -10.34 4.16
CA ALA A 22 -3.93 -11.44 4.64
C ALA A 22 -4.54 -12.13 5.87
N TRP A 23 -5.06 -11.34 6.81
CA TRP A 23 -5.72 -11.86 8.01
C TRP A 23 -7.02 -12.60 7.68
N VAL A 24 -7.85 -12.04 6.82
CA VAL A 24 -9.08 -12.71 6.32
C VAL A 24 -8.73 -13.98 5.56
N ALA A 25 -7.64 -14.01 4.80
CA ALA A 25 -7.14 -15.22 4.13
C ALA A 25 -6.68 -16.30 5.13
N GLY A 26 -6.48 -15.97 6.41
CA GLY A 26 -6.18 -16.91 7.48
C GLY A 26 -4.75 -16.85 8.01
N LEU A 27 -3.96 -15.84 7.65
CA LEU A 27 -2.64 -15.66 8.23
C LEU A 27 -2.74 -15.24 9.70
N ARG A 28 -1.78 -15.68 10.52
CA ARG A 28 -1.64 -15.19 11.91
C ARG A 28 -1.20 -13.74 11.89
N VAL A 29 -1.51 -13.00 12.95
CA VAL A 29 -1.23 -11.55 13.04
C VAL A 29 0.20 -11.18 12.65
N PRO A 30 1.27 -11.82 13.15
CA PRO A 30 2.62 -11.45 12.72
C PRO A 30 2.83 -11.62 11.20
N ALA A 31 2.44 -12.78 10.65
CA ALA A 31 2.55 -13.03 9.22
C ALA A 31 1.66 -12.09 8.38
N ALA A 32 0.49 -11.71 8.87
CA ALA A 32 -0.38 -10.74 8.20
C ALA A 32 0.25 -9.34 8.21
N VAL A 33 0.95 -8.94 9.27
CA VAL A 33 1.68 -7.67 9.35
C VAL A 33 2.87 -7.65 8.39
N THR A 34 3.69 -8.71 8.39
CA THR A 34 4.88 -8.78 7.51
C THR A 34 4.51 -8.83 6.03
N THR A 35 3.38 -9.42 5.69
CA THR A 35 2.88 -9.48 4.30
C THR A 35 1.99 -8.31 3.91
N ALA A 36 1.65 -7.42 4.83
CA ALA A 36 0.68 -6.35 4.63
C ALA A 36 0.99 -5.47 3.42
N LEU A 37 2.23 -4.95 3.34
CA LEU A 37 2.57 -4.03 2.27
C LEU A 37 2.57 -4.67 0.88
N PRO A 38 3.25 -5.80 0.62
CA PRO A 38 3.20 -6.45 -0.69
C PRO A 38 1.76 -6.82 -1.09
N VAL A 39 0.91 -7.22 -0.14
CA VAL A 39 -0.50 -7.51 -0.42
C VAL A 39 -1.26 -6.22 -0.78
N THR A 40 -1.05 -5.11 -0.06
CA THR A 40 -1.65 -3.81 -0.41
C THR A 40 -1.29 -3.41 -1.84
N PHE A 41 0.01 -3.45 -2.19
CA PHE A 41 0.44 -3.10 -3.53
C PHE A 41 0.00 -4.12 -4.59
N GLY A 42 -0.16 -5.39 -4.24
CA GLY A 42 -0.78 -6.39 -5.09
C GLY A 42 -2.24 -6.04 -5.43
N VAL A 43 -3.03 -5.65 -4.42
CA VAL A 43 -4.42 -5.20 -4.63
C VAL A 43 -4.46 -3.92 -5.46
N ILE A 44 -3.61 -2.92 -5.15
CA ILE A 44 -3.51 -1.68 -5.93
C ILE A 44 -3.16 -1.97 -7.39
N GLY A 45 -2.15 -2.80 -7.64
CA GLY A 45 -1.70 -3.12 -8.99
C GLY A 45 -2.76 -3.85 -9.81
N VAL A 46 -3.40 -4.87 -9.24
CA VAL A 46 -4.47 -5.62 -9.92
C VAL A 46 -5.69 -4.72 -10.15
N SER A 47 -6.11 -3.94 -9.15
CA SER A 47 -7.27 -3.07 -9.28
C SER A 47 -7.04 -1.92 -10.28
N SER A 48 -5.88 -1.28 -10.25
CA SER A 48 -5.55 -0.21 -11.21
C SER A 48 -5.54 -0.72 -12.65
N TRP A 49 -5.02 -1.94 -12.87
CA TRP A 49 -5.10 -2.59 -14.17
C TRP A 49 -6.55 -2.90 -14.58
N MET A 50 -7.33 -3.52 -13.69
CA MET A 50 -8.70 -3.93 -13.96
C MET A 50 -9.59 -2.72 -14.30
N TRP A 51 -9.51 -1.65 -13.53
CA TRP A 51 -10.25 -0.42 -13.79
C TRP A 51 -9.75 0.30 -15.06
N GLY A 52 -8.44 0.23 -15.34
CA GLY A 52 -7.86 0.74 -16.57
C GLY A 52 -8.36 0.05 -17.83
N VAL A 53 -8.63 -1.26 -17.78
CA VAL A 53 -9.25 -2.02 -18.89
C VAL A 53 -10.70 -1.57 -19.13
N THR A 54 -11.44 -1.27 -18.08
CA THR A 54 -12.84 -0.80 -18.19
C THR A 54 -12.95 0.69 -18.46
N SER A 55 -11.83 1.42 -18.51
CA SER A 55 -11.78 2.88 -18.63
C SER A 55 -12.49 3.64 -17.49
N ALA A 56 -12.77 2.96 -16.37
CA ALA A 56 -13.27 3.60 -15.17
C ALA A 56 -12.14 4.28 -14.40
N PRO A 57 -12.39 5.46 -13.80
CA PRO A 57 -11.36 6.18 -13.05
C PRO A 57 -10.91 5.40 -11.83
N PHE A 58 -9.60 5.35 -11.60
CA PHE A 58 -9.01 4.78 -10.40
C PHE A 58 -8.93 5.86 -9.32
N ASN A 59 -9.68 5.69 -8.24
CA ASN A 59 -9.78 6.59 -7.10
C ASN A 59 -10.13 5.81 -5.83
N LEU A 60 -10.33 6.48 -4.70
CA LEU A 60 -10.67 5.84 -3.42
C LEU A 60 -11.95 4.99 -3.51
N TRP A 61 -12.95 5.41 -4.30
CA TRP A 61 -14.19 4.66 -4.43
C TRP A 61 -13.98 3.32 -5.16
N THR A 62 -13.33 3.36 -6.33
CA THR A 62 -13.04 2.15 -7.12
C THR A 62 -12.04 1.24 -6.40
N PHE A 63 -11.08 1.80 -5.66
CA PHE A 63 -10.22 1.05 -4.77
C PHE A 63 -11.00 0.39 -3.63
N GLY A 64 -11.95 1.10 -3.01
CA GLY A 64 -12.84 0.54 -1.98
C GLY A 64 -13.62 -0.68 -2.49
N VAL A 65 -14.19 -0.60 -3.70
CA VAL A 65 -14.85 -1.74 -4.35
C VAL A 65 -13.87 -2.91 -4.53
N SER A 66 -12.66 -2.62 -5.00
CA SER A 66 -11.61 -3.64 -5.18
C SER A 66 -11.21 -4.30 -3.86
N MET A 67 -11.15 -3.52 -2.78
CA MET A 67 -10.89 -4.05 -1.43
C MET A 67 -12.00 -5.00 -0.97
N VAL A 68 -13.26 -4.66 -1.19
CA VAL A 68 -14.38 -5.56 -0.88
C VAL A 68 -14.26 -6.87 -1.66
N LEU A 69 -13.94 -6.81 -2.94
CA LEU A 69 -13.72 -7.99 -3.77
C LEU A 69 -12.53 -8.82 -3.27
N ALA A 70 -11.41 -8.18 -2.95
CA ALA A 70 -10.22 -8.86 -2.41
C ALA A 70 -10.52 -9.57 -1.08
N LEU A 71 -11.27 -8.93 -0.18
CA LEU A 71 -11.71 -9.52 1.08
C LEU A 71 -12.68 -10.69 0.86
N ALA A 72 -13.59 -10.58 -0.10
CA ALA A 72 -14.52 -11.65 -0.46
C ALA A 72 -13.77 -12.87 -1.02
N VAL A 73 -12.78 -12.64 -1.90
CA VAL A 73 -11.91 -13.71 -2.43
C VAL A 73 -11.09 -14.37 -1.32
N ALA A 74 -10.46 -13.58 -0.44
CA ALA A 74 -9.68 -14.07 0.69
C ALA A 74 -10.55 -14.90 1.66
N GLY A 75 -11.75 -14.42 1.97
CA GLY A 75 -12.72 -15.13 2.81
C GLY A 75 -13.22 -16.42 2.17
N GLY A 76 -13.55 -16.38 0.89
CA GLY A 76 -13.94 -17.56 0.12
C GLY A 76 -12.85 -18.62 0.05
N TRP A 77 -11.61 -18.20 -0.19
CA TRP A 77 -10.42 -19.05 -0.13
C TRP A 77 -10.29 -19.74 1.23
N ARG A 78 -10.31 -18.96 2.30
CA ARG A 78 -10.25 -19.50 3.67
C ARG A 78 -11.36 -20.47 3.97
N TYR A 79 -12.61 -20.15 3.57
CA TYR A 79 -13.75 -21.04 3.74
C TYR A 79 -13.55 -22.37 3.00
N ALA A 80 -13.07 -22.33 1.76
CA ALA A 80 -12.81 -23.52 0.96
C ALA A 80 -11.78 -24.44 1.61
N PHE A 81 -10.68 -23.86 2.15
CA PHE A 81 -9.67 -24.63 2.89
C PHE A 81 -10.19 -25.20 4.18
N ALA A 82 -10.93 -24.43 4.97
CA ALA A 82 -11.55 -24.91 6.20
C ALA A 82 -12.54 -26.06 5.94
N ARG A 83 -13.32 -25.96 4.85
CA ARG A 83 -14.24 -27.03 4.41
C ARG A 83 -13.49 -28.29 4.00
N LYS A 84 -12.36 -28.16 3.30
CA LYS A 84 -11.52 -29.29 2.89
C LYS A 84 -10.91 -29.99 4.12
N ALA A 85 -10.34 -29.25 5.05
CA ALA A 85 -9.75 -29.78 6.29
C ALA A 85 -10.79 -30.55 7.13
N ARG A 86 -12.04 -30.04 7.19
CA ARG A 86 -13.14 -30.71 7.90
C ARG A 86 -13.54 -32.04 7.26
N ARG A 87 -13.52 -32.13 5.92
CA ARG A 87 -13.87 -33.38 5.22
C ARG A 87 -12.85 -34.48 5.47
N GLY A 88 -11.61 -34.13 5.77
CA GLY A 88 -10.56 -35.08 6.17
C GLY A 88 -10.70 -35.61 7.59
N GLY A 89 -11.63 -35.09 8.39
CA GLY A 89 -11.92 -35.58 9.75
C GLY A 89 -10.99 -35.08 10.85
N ASP A 90 -9.91 -34.33 10.51
CA ASP A 90 -8.79 -34.13 11.41
C ASP A 90 -8.85 -32.82 12.23
N VAL A 91 -9.70 -31.84 11.86
CA VAL A 91 -9.66 -30.52 12.50
C VAL A 91 -11.06 -29.96 12.76
N PRO A 92 -11.38 -29.56 14.01
CA PRO A 92 -12.62 -28.86 14.33
C PRO A 92 -12.75 -27.55 13.54
N TRP A 93 -13.97 -27.22 13.11
CA TRP A 93 -14.29 -26.03 12.31
C TRP A 93 -13.70 -24.73 12.83
N HIS A 94 -13.82 -24.48 14.14
CA HIS A 94 -13.27 -23.27 14.77
C HIS A 94 -11.73 -23.19 14.69
N ARG A 95 -11.02 -24.34 14.75
CA ARG A 95 -9.56 -24.37 14.60
C ARG A 95 -9.12 -24.21 13.14
N ALA A 96 -9.94 -24.63 12.19
CA ALA A 96 -9.67 -24.41 10.78
C ALA A 96 -9.87 -22.95 10.35
N LEU A 97 -10.81 -22.24 11.01
CA LEU A 97 -11.10 -20.84 10.70
C LEU A 97 -10.24 -19.84 11.48
N PHE A 98 -9.79 -20.18 12.68
CA PHE A 98 -9.02 -19.26 13.50
C PHE A 98 -7.58 -19.73 13.65
N PRO A 99 -6.60 -18.88 13.33
CA PRO A 99 -5.19 -19.21 13.53
C PRO A 99 -4.94 -19.51 15.01
N GLY A 100 -4.10 -20.52 15.29
CA GLY A 100 -3.72 -20.89 16.66
C GLY A 100 -3.03 -19.74 17.41
N LYS A 101 -2.72 -19.96 18.69
CA LYS A 101 -2.04 -18.97 19.52
C LYS A 101 -0.71 -18.53 18.86
N VAL A 102 -0.45 -17.22 18.92
CA VAL A 102 0.80 -16.62 18.44
C VAL A 102 1.84 -16.74 19.56
N GLU A 103 3.01 -17.24 19.22
CA GLU A 103 4.17 -17.25 20.14
C GLU A 103 4.89 -15.90 20.03
N TRP A 104 4.43 -14.93 20.80
CA TRP A 104 4.96 -13.56 20.77
C TRP A 104 6.44 -13.46 21.18
N THR A 105 6.98 -14.46 21.85
CA THR A 105 8.40 -14.53 22.21
C THR A 105 9.33 -14.49 20.99
N HIS A 106 8.92 -15.08 19.87
CA HIS A 106 9.70 -15.09 18.63
C HIS A 106 9.54 -13.82 17.80
N TRP A 107 8.37 -13.15 17.91
CA TRP A 107 8.04 -12.00 17.08
C TRP A 107 8.26 -10.65 17.77
N GLY A 108 8.21 -10.64 19.11
CA GLY A 108 8.24 -9.39 19.89
C GLY A 108 9.51 -8.58 19.68
N ILE A 109 10.68 -9.23 19.81
CA ILE A 109 11.98 -8.56 19.65
C ILE A 109 12.17 -8.01 18.24
N PRO A 110 11.97 -8.80 17.15
CA PRO A 110 12.05 -8.29 15.79
C PRO A 110 11.08 -7.11 15.55
N PHE A 111 9.84 -7.19 15.98
CA PHE A 111 8.88 -6.08 15.79
C PHE A 111 9.28 -4.82 16.55
N VAL A 112 9.78 -4.93 17.78
CA VAL A 112 10.30 -3.77 18.51
C VAL A 112 11.50 -3.17 17.78
N GLY A 113 12.42 -4.00 17.28
CA GLY A 113 13.56 -3.55 16.50
C GLY A 113 13.13 -2.77 15.24
N VAL A 114 12.17 -3.32 14.48
CA VAL A 114 11.60 -2.64 13.31
C VAL A 114 10.91 -1.34 13.69
N ALA A 115 10.11 -1.32 14.76
CA ALA A 115 9.42 -0.11 15.21
C ALA A 115 10.40 1.00 15.59
N VAL A 116 11.46 0.68 16.31
CA VAL A 116 12.51 1.65 16.69
C VAL A 116 13.26 2.15 15.46
N ALA A 117 13.70 1.26 14.57
CA ALA A 117 14.40 1.64 13.35
C ALA A 117 13.54 2.51 12.43
N ALA A 118 12.27 2.14 12.24
CA ALA A 118 11.32 2.91 11.46
C ALA A 118 11.06 4.29 12.07
N TRP A 119 10.89 4.36 13.39
CA TRP A 119 10.73 5.63 14.10
C TRP A 119 11.95 6.54 13.87
N MET A 120 13.16 6.02 14.05
CA MET A 120 14.39 6.80 13.85
C MET A 120 14.52 7.29 12.40
N ALA A 121 14.33 6.40 11.42
CA ALA A 121 14.45 6.73 10.00
C ALA A 121 13.40 7.76 9.56
N VAL A 122 12.15 7.61 10.00
CA VAL A 122 11.07 8.55 9.66
C VAL A 122 11.28 9.90 10.32
N THR A 123 11.62 9.92 11.62
CA THR A 123 11.83 11.21 12.34
C THR A 123 13.04 11.97 11.82
N ASP A 124 14.15 11.29 11.53
CA ASP A 124 15.32 11.90 10.91
C ASP A 124 14.98 12.52 9.56
N ARG A 125 14.35 11.76 8.68
CA ARG A 125 13.95 12.24 7.35
C ARG A 125 12.95 13.38 7.41
N LEU A 126 11.95 13.32 8.29
CA LEU A 126 10.99 14.41 8.44
C LEU A 126 11.63 15.67 9.01
N SER A 127 12.60 15.54 9.93
CA SER A 127 13.34 16.67 10.46
C SER A 127 14.20 17.34 9.39
N TRP A 128 14.80 16.56 8.51
CA TRP A 128 15.52 17.05 7.35
C TRP A 128 14.59 17.79 6.36
N LEU A 129 13.44 17.19 6.02
CA LEU A 129 12.44 17.84 5.18
C LEU A 129 11.95 19.17 5.76
N ALA A 130 11.78 19.25 7.08
CA ALA A 130 11.35 20.49 7.74
C ALA A 130 12.34 21.64 7.61
N GLN A 131 13.63 21.36 7.35
CA GLN A 131 14.68 22.36 7.14
C GLN A 131 14.75 22.86 5.69
N MET A 132 14.07 22.20 4.76
CA MET A 132 14.01 22.62 3.36
C MET A 132 13.08 23.82 3.18
N PRO A 133 13.33 24.70 2.21
CA PRO A 133 12.36 25.70 1.80
C PRO A 133 11.02 25.02 1.46
N ASN A 134 9.92 25.51 2.01
CA ASN A 134 8.58 24.91 1.89
C ASN A 134 8.41 23.50 2.54
N GLY A 135 9.38 23.02 3.29
CA GLY A 135 9.28 21.75 4.02
C GLY A 135 8.96 20.55 3.12
N ALA A 136 7.97 19.77 3.49
CA ALA A 136 7.55 18.58 2.74
C ALA A 136 6.89 18.90 1.38
N ASP A 137 6.58 20.15 1.08
CA ASP A 137 6.07 20.60 -0.22
C ASP A 137 7.20 20.94 -1.21
N ASN A 138 8.46 20.75 -0.81
CA ASN A 138 9.61 20.97 -1.68
C ASN A 138 9.84 19.77 -2.62
N ILE A 139 10.27 20.07 -3.85
CA ILE A 139 10.82 19.08 -4.76
C ILE A 139 12.26 18.80 -4.34
N VAL A 140 12.45 17.73 -3.56
CA VAL A 140 13.71 17.43 -2.86
C VAL A 140 14.80 16.89 -3.78
N GLN A 141 14.43 16.26 -4.87
CA GLN A 141 15.37 15.57 -5.77
C GLN A 141 15.00 15.86 -7.21
N GLY A 142 15.79 16.54 -7.93
CA GLY A 142 15.71 16.86 -9.33
C GLY A 142 14.60 16.17 -10.16
N TRP A 143 14.97 15.53 -11.23
CA TRP A 143 14.06 14.94 -12.22
C TRP A 143 13.11 13.87 -11.66
N ASP A 144 13.60 12.95 -10.84
CA ASP A 144 12.81 11.80 -10.38
C ASP A 144 11.65 12.23 -9.48
N SER A 145 11.87 13.12 -8.53
CA SER A 145 10.80 13.60 -7.64
C SER A 145 9.74 14.39 -8.40
N GLN A 146 10.15 15.19 -9.35
CA GLN A 146 9.23 15.94 -10.21
C GLN A 146 8.40 14.98 -11.07
N TRP A 147 9.06 13.96 -11.66
CA TRP A 147 8.37 12.94 -12.42
C TRP A 147 7.35 12.19 -11.57
N HIS A 148 7.73 11.73 -10.38
CA HIS A 148 6.83 11.02 -9.48
C HIS A 148 5.65 11.88 -9.04
N ALA A 149 5.88 13.16 -8.73
CA ALA A 149 4.80 14.09 -8.37
C ALA A 149 3.83 14.32 -9.53
N ASN A 150 4.35 14.48 -10.75
CA ASN A 150 3.52 14.62 -11.95
C ASN A 150 2.73 13.35 -12.28
N ALA A 151 3.33 12.18 -12.10
CA ALA A 151 2.64 10.90 -12.29
C ALA A 151 1.51 10.71 -11.25
N VAL A 152 1.72 11.09 -10.00
CA VAL A 152 0.67 11.08 -8.96
C VAL A 152 -0.44 12.07 -9.31
N ARG A 153 -0.09 13.29 -9.70
CA ARG A 153 -1.06 14.30 -10.15
C ARG A 153 -1.88 13.79 -11.34
N PHE A 154 -1.23 13.20 -12.33
CA PHE A 154 -1.90 12.62 -13.49
C PHE A 154 -2.94 11.56 -13.09
N VAL A 155 -2.59 10.66 -12.16
CA VAL A 155 -3.54 9.67 -11.63
C VAL A 155 -4.72 10.35 -10.94
N MET A 156 -4.46 11.36 -10.10
CA MET A 156 -5.51 12.08 -9.36
C MET A 156 -6.47 12.85 -10.29
N GLU A 157 -5.94 13.48 -11.33
CA GLU A 157 -6.74 14.31 -12.25
C GLU A 157 -7.49 13.50 -13.30
N THR A 158 -6.88 12.42 -13.79
CA THR A 158 -7.45 11.63 -14.91
C THR A 158 -8.08 10.31 -14.48
N GLY A 159 -7.75 9.79 -13.31
CA GLY A 159 -8.08 8.44 -12.88
C GLY A 159 -7.32 7.35 -13.64
N VAL A 160 -6.34 7.68 -14.48
CA VAL A 160 -5.52 6.71 -15.22
C VAL A 160 -4.37 6.23 -14.35
N ALA A 161 -4.49 5.02 -13.81
CA ALA A 161 -3.46 4.42 -12.95
C ALA A 161 -2.92 3.08 -13.48
N SER A 162 -3.47 2.56 -14.57
CA SER A 162 -3.04 1.29 -15.14
C SER A 162 -1.63 1.39 -15.73
N SER A 163 -0.78 0.43 -15.40
CA SER A 163 0.58 0.33 -15.95
C SER A 163 0.64 0.28 -17.48
N THR A 164 -0.43 -0.15 -18.14
CA THR A 164 -0.54 -0.20 -19.61
C THR A 164 -0.97 1.13 -20.22
N ARG A 165 -1.38 2.11 -19.40
CA ARG A 165 -1.89 3.42 -19.84
C ARG A 165 -1.05 4.60 -19.32
N MET A 166 -0.11 4.38 -18.42
CA MET A 166 0.76 5.44 -17.89
C MET A 166 1.65 6.09 -18.96
N GLY A 167 1.79 5.46 -20.12
CA GLY A 167 2.41 6.07 -21.30
C GLY A 167 1.69 7.31 -21.80
N GLU A 168 0.40 7.49 -21.51
CA GLU A 168 -0.37 8.68 -21.82
C GLU A 168 0.25 9.95 -21.21
N LEU A 169 0.89 9.84 -20.05
CA LEU A 169 1.62 10.96 -19.43
C LEU A 169 2.88 11.37 -20.21
N GLN A 170 3.59 10.41 -20.81
CA GLN A 170 4.84 10.67 -21.56
C GLN A 170 4.61 11.04 -23.01
N ASN A 171 3.56 10.47 -23.60
CA ASN A 171 3.27 10.58 -25.04
C ASN A 171 1.88 11.16 -25.26
N PHE A 172 1.64 12.32 -24.69
CA PHE A 172 0.36 13.01 -24.77
C PHE A 172 -0.10 13.22 -26.21
N GLU A 173 0.80 13.54 -27.14
CA GLU A 173 0.48 13.80 -28.54
C GLU A 173 0.11 12.53 -29.32
N THR A 174 0.75 11.41 -29.02
CA THR A 174 0.58 10.16 -29.76
C THR A 174 -0.32 9.15 -29.06
N HIS A 175 -0.66 9.39 -27.79
CA HIS A 175 -1.35 8.42 -26.92
C HIS A 175 -0.73 7.03 -26.93
N ALA A 176 0.58 6.95 -27.15
CA ALA A 176 1.30 5.69 -27.26
C ALA A 176 1.19 4.91 -25.95
N ARG A 177 0.76 3.65 -26.08
CA ARG A 177 0.67 2.73 -24.94
C ARG A 177 2.08 2.25 -24.57
N LEU A 178 2.66 2.86 -23.55
CA LEU A 178 3.90 2.37 -22.94
C LEU A 178 3.55 1.70 -21.61
N PHE A 179 4.22 0.58 -21.35
CA PHE A 179 4.16 -0.05 -20.05
C PHE A 179 5.06 0.72 -19.08
N TYR A 180 4.46 1.20 -18.00
CA TYR A 180 5.20 1.85 -16.92
C TYR A 180 4.70 1.32 -15.56
N PRO A 181 5.60 0.85 -14.66
CA PRO A 181 5.20 0.36 -13.35
C PRO A 181 4.53 1.45 -12.53
N SER A 182 3.21 1.42 -12.45
CA SER A 182 2.41 2.50 -11.84
C SER A 182 2.00 2.25 -10.40
N GLY A 183 2.29 1.08 -9.83
CA GLY A 183 1.80 0.68 -8.51
C GLY A 183 2.11 1.70 -7.41
N PHE A 184 3.33 2.24 -7.37
CA PHE A 184 3.70 3.29 -6.42
C PHE A 184 2.84 4.54 -6.62
N HIS A 185 2.74 5.05 -7.85
CA HIS A 185 1.99 6.29 -8.15
C HIS A 185 0.49 6.13 -7.87
N ALA A 186 -0.08 4.98 -8.22
CA ALA A 186 -1.46 4.65 -7.90
C ALA A 186 -1.71 4.63 -6.40
N GLY A 187 -0.81 4.00 -5.62
CA GLY A 187 -0.91 3.96 -4.17
C GLY A 187 -0.76 5.34 -3.53
N VAL A 188 0.20 6.13 -4.02
CA VAL A 188 0.41 7.51 -3.50
C VAL A 188 -0.72 8.44 -3.89
N ALA A 189 -1.32 8.28 -5.08
CA ALA A 189 -2.50 9.06 -5.48
C ALA A 189 -3.69 8.78 -4.56
N LEU A 190 -3.99 7.51 -4.25
CA LEU A 190 -5.02 7.15 -3.28
C LEU A 190 -4.72 7.71 -1.88
N PHE A 191 -3.46 7.65 -1.44
CA PHE A 191 -3.04 8.24 -0.16
C PHE A 191 -3.22 9.76 -0.16
N ALA A 192 -2.82 10.45 -1.23
CA ALA A 192 -2.99 11.88 -1.38
C ALA A 192 -4.46 12.28 -1.33
N GLU A 193 -5.33 11.58 -2.05
CA GLU A 193 -6.78 11.76 -2.04
C GLU A 193 -7.36 11.56 -0.62
N ALA A 194 -7.00 10.47 0.05
CA ALA A 194 -7.49 10.14 1.40
C ALA A 194 -7.04 11.14 2.47
N ALA A 195 -5.84 11.69 2.31
CA ALA A 195 -5.22 12.61 3.26
C ALA A 195 -5.47 14.08 2.94
N GLY A 196 -6.05 14.41 1.77
CA GLY A 196 -6.20 15.78 1.27
C GLY A 196 -4.84 16.46 1.06
N LEU A 197 -3.88 15.77 0.45
CA LEU A 197 -2.52 16.25 0.25
C LEU A 197 -2.24 16.58 -1.22
N GLU A 198 -1.39 17.59 -1.42
CA GLU A 198 -0.79 17.85 -2.73
C GLU A 198 0.15 16.70 -3.15
N PRO A 199 0.27 16.40 -4.45
CA PRO A 199 1.08 15.30 -4.97
C PRO A 199 2.53 15.30 -4.47
N ILE A 200 3.19 16.46 -4.44
CA ILE A 200 4.59 16.58 -3.98
C ILE A 200 4.72 16.15 -2.53
N ARG A 201 3.86 16.66 -1.64
CA ARG A 201 3.85 16.28 -0.23
C ARG A 201 3.59 14.81 -0.03
N ALA A 202 2.61 14.25 -0.77
CA ALA A 202 2.29 12.84 -0.70
C ALA A 202 3.45 11.94 -1.15
N VAL A 203 4.13 12.30 -2.23
CA VAL A 203 5.34 11.59 -2.71
C VAL A 203 6.46 11.64 -1.67
N ASN A 204 6.76 12.81 -1.11
CA ASN A 204 7.82 12.96 -0.10
C ASN A 204 7.55 12.13 1.16
N ILE A 205 6.31 12.12 1.63
CA ILE A 205 5.91 11.32 2.80
C ILE A 205 5.96 9.84 2.47
N ALA A 206 5.38 9.40 1.36
CA ALA A 206 5.35 8.00 0.97
C ALA A 206 6.77 7.45 0.73
N SER A 207 7.63 8.20 0.03
CA SER A 207 9.03 7.84 -0.20
C SER A 207 9.87 7.78 1.09
N THR A 208 9.41 8.41 2.16
CA THR A 208 10.03 8.32 3.49
C THR A 208 9.51 7.09 4.24
N VAL A 209 8.19 6.95 4.32
CA VAL A 209 7.52 5.95 5.16
C VAL A 209 7.64 4.54 4.58
N LEU A 210 7.44 4.37 3.27
CA LEU A 210 7.43 3.04 2.67
C LEU A 210 8.74 2.28 2.88
N PRO A 211 9.93 2.81 2.54
CA PRO A 211 11.17 2.07 2.77
C PRO A 211 11.50 1.92 4.27
N ALA A 212 11.20 2.93 5.10
CA ALA A 212 11.52 2.89 6.53
C ALA A 212 10.69 1.85 7.31
N VAL A 213 9.45 1.58 6.89
CA VAL A 213 8.54 0.65 7.58
C VAL A 213 8.46 -0.68 6.83
N ALA A 214 8.30 -0.63 5.52
CA ALA A 214 7.98 -1.78 4.71
C ALA A 214 9.13 -2.76 4.57
N LEU A 215 10.32 -2.28 4.20
CA LEU A 215 11.47 -3.14 4.02
C LEU A 215 11.83 -3.88 5.31
N PRO A 216 11.97 -3.21 6.47
CA PRO A 216 12.24 -3.92 7.71
C PRO A 216 11.16 -4.93 8.11
N LEU A 217 9.86 -4.62 7.88
CA LEU A 217 8.77 -5.56 8.18
C LEU A 217 8.81 -6.83 7.33
N THR A 218 9.27 -6.75 6.08
CA THR A 218 9.37 -7.94 5.22
C THR A 218 10.55 -8.84 5.58
N MET A 219 11.49 -8.36 6.41
CA MET A 219 12.67 -9.09 6.86
C MET A 219 12.45 -9.84 8.19
N VAL A 220 11.34 -9.61 8.86
CA VAL A 220 10.95 -10.26 10.12
C VAL A 220 10.25 -11.57 9.84
#